data_6e48ecba6929b294ed22ac1467a4b45a
#
_entry.id   6e48ecba6929b294ed22ac1467a4b45a
#
_cell.length_a   1.000
_cell.length_b   1.000
_cell.length_c   1.000
_cell.angle_alpha   90.00
_cell.angle_beta   90.00
_cell.angle_gamma   90.00
#
_symmetry.space_group_name_H-M   'P 1'
#
loop_
_entity.id
_entity.type
_entity.pdbx_description
1 polymer ?
#
loop_
_entity_poly.entity_id
_entity_poly.type
_entity_poly.pdbx_seq_one_letter_code
_entity_poly.pdbx_strand_id
1 'polypeptide(L)'
;NATRATSFADLYKKYDYIGKGVLVVLGVLAAYGLWNWLMWIGVYKGYKPEQPIYFSHKIHAGENKIDCQLCHSSAKYGKVSEIPSMNVCMNCHRNISEYNGKYMEPGKDKAFYDGEIQKIYAATGWDPASQQYTGKTKPVEWTRIHNMPDFVYFNHAQHVVAGEQAIISSYNQKNPNAKVDIVCK
;
A
#
# COMPACT_ATOMS: atom_id res chain seq x y z
N ASN A 1 -11.29 14.04 -71.42
CA ASN A 1 -11.39 13.48 -70.06
C ASN A 1 -12.47 14.27 -69.30
N ALA A 2 -13.74 13.80 -69.43
CA ALA A 2 -14.83 14.38 -68.61
C ALA A 2 -14.66 13.87 -67.18
N THR A 3 -14.30 14.76 -66.26
CA THR A 3 -14.35 14.52 -64.82
C THR A 3 -15.80 14.26 -64.44
N ARG A 4 -16.15 13.03 -64.16
CA ARG A 4 -17.48 12.63 -63.70
C ARG A 4 -17.75 13.35 -62.39
N ALA A 5 -18.67 14.32 -62.43
CA ALA A 5 -19.11 15.01 -61.22
C ALA A 5 -19.62 13.96 -60.20
N THR A 6 -19.03 13.91 -59.03
CA THR A 6 -19.46 12.98 -57.96
C THR A 6 -20.89 13.34 -57.61
N SER A 7 -21.80 12.38 -57.79
CA SER A 7 -23.20 12.56 -57.40
C SER A 7 -23.31 12.80 -55.90
N PHE A 8 -24.26 13.64 -55.49
CA PHE A 8 -24.60 13.85 -54.07
C PHE A 8 -24.87 12.54 -53.33
N ALA A 9 -25.45 11.58 -54.04
CA ALA A 9 -25.66 10.23 -53.52
C ALA A 9 -24.36 9.45 -53.21
N ASP A 10 -23.31 9.65 -54.04
CA ASP A 10 -22.00 9.00 -53.84
C ASP A 10 -21.26 9.63 -52.66
N LEU A 11 -21.37 10.94 -52.50
CA LEU A 11 -20.85 11.65 -51.33
C LEU A 11 -21.57 11.19 -50.06
N TYR A 12 -22.90 11.11 -50.07
CA TYR A 12 -23.69 10.65 -48.91
C TYR A 12 -23.31 9.24 -48.49
N LYS A 13 -23.18 8.31 -49.42
CA LYS A 13 -22.71 6.95 -49.13
C LYS A 13 -21.33 6.92 -48.50
N LYS A 14 -20.40 7.73 -49.01
CA LYS A 14 -19.02 7.82 -48.48
C LYS A 14 -19.02 8.35 -47.07
N TYR A 15 -19.78 9.39 -46.77
CA TYR A 15 -19.88 9.93 -45.40
C TYR A 15 -20.63 9.01 -44.46
N ASP A 16 -21.61 8.23 -44.94
CA ASP A 16 -22.33 7.22 -44.15
C ASP A 16 -21.37 6.12 -43.67
N TYR A 17 -20.48 5.62 -44.55
CA TYR A 17 -19.44 4.65 -44.14
C TYR A 17 -18.45 5.21 -43.12
N ILE A 18 -18.03 6.45 -43.29
CA ILE A 18 -17.14 7.14 -42.34
C ILE A 18 -17.86 7.32 -41.02
N GLY A 19 -19.10 7.79 -41.02
CA GLY A 19 -19.90 7.95 -39.82
C GLY A 19 -20.11 6.65 -39.06
N LYS A 20 -20.43 5.57 -39.77
CA LYS A 20 -20.54 4.22 -39.19
C LYS A 20 -19.20 3.71 -38.61
N GLY A 21 -18.11 3.96 -39.33
CA GLY A 21 -16.76 3.63 -38.86
C GLY A 21 -16.41 4.36 -37.57
N VAL A 22 -16.69 5.66 -37.50
CA VAL A 22 -16.48 6.46 -36.28
C VAL A 22 -17.32 5.97 -35.13
N LEU A 23 -18.60 5.62 -35.34
CA LEU A 23 -19.47 5.06 -34.31
C LEU A 23 -18.95 3.72 -33.77
N VAL A 24 -18.47 2.85 -34.67
CA VAL A 24 -17.86 1.57 -34.23
C VAL A 24 -16.61 1.82 -33.36
N VAL A 25 -15.72 2.72 -33.79
CA VAL A 25 -14.53 3.07 -33.01
C VAL A 25 -14.91 3.64 -31.64
N LEU A 26 -15.86 4.57 -31.60
CA LEU A 26 -16.35 5.14 -30.34
C LEU A 26 -16.99 4.06 -29.45
N GLY A 27 -17.76 3.13 -30.04
CA GLY A 27 -18.33 1.99 -29.31
C GLY A 27 -17.26 1.09 -28.70
N VAL A 28 -16.20 0.76 -29.46
CA VAL A 28 -15.06 -0.03 -28.94
C VAL A 28 -14.33 0.70 -27.82
N LEU A 29 -14.08 2.00 -27.99
CA LEU A 29 -13.43 2.80 -26.95
C LEU A 29 -14.29 2.90 -25.69
N ALA A 30 -15.60 3.07 -25.84
CA ALA A 30 -16.54 3.10 -24.72
C ALA A 30 -16.58 1.73 -24.00
N ALA A 31 -16.64 0.62 -24.76
CA ALA A 31 -16.61 -0.73 -24.21
C ALA A 31 -15.28 -0.99 -23.47
N TYR A 32 -14.16 -0.57 -24.03
CA TYR A 32 -12.86 -0.67 -23.38
C TYR A 32 -12.79 0.16 -22.11
N GLY A 33 -13.28 1.40 -22.14
CA GLY A 33 -13.36 2.28 -20.97
C GLY A 33 -14.23 1.68 -19.86
N LEU A 34 -15.42 1.18 -20.23
CA LEU A 34 -16.33 0.50 -19.31
C LEU A 34 -15.67 -0.75 -18.70
N TRP A 35 -15.02 -1.58 -19.52
CA TRP A 35 -14.28 -2.76 -19.05
C TRP A 35 -13.21 -2.37 -18.04
N ASN A 36 -12.38 -1.39 -18.36
CA ASN A 36 -11.37 -0.90 -17.43
C ASN A 36 -11.98 -0.40 -16.13
N TRP A 37 -13.06 0.37 -16.20
CA TRP A 37 -13.74 0.89 -15.02
C TRP A 37 -14.31 -0.26 -14.16
N LEU A 38 -14.93 -1.27 -14.77
CA LEU A 38 -15.45 -2.43 -14.06
C LEU A 38 -14.34 -3.23 -13.37
N MET A 39 -13.17 -3.36 -14.00
CA MET A 39 -12.01 -4.05 -13.42
C MET A 39 -11.40 -3.34 -12.21
N TRP A 40 -11.76 -2.07 -12.00
CA TRP A 40 -11.33 -1.31 -10.82
C TRP A 40 -12.31 -1.39 -9.64
N ILE A 41 -13.50 -1.97 -9.84
CA ILE A 41 -14.46 -2.17 -8.75
C ILE A 41 -13.87 -3.16 -7.77
N GLY A 42 -13.77 -2.76 -6.49
CA GLY A 42 -13.16 -3.57 -5.43
C GLY A 42 -11.63 -3.52 -5.38
N VAL A 43 -10.97 -2.83 -6.31
CA VAL A 43 -9.53 -2.56 -6.25
C VAL A 43 -9.30 -1.18 -5.66
N TYR A 44 -8.81 -1.14 -4.43
CA TYR A 44 -8.60 0.12 -3.69
C TYR A 44 -7.29 0.83 -4.10
N LYS A 45 -7.11 1.05 -5.39
CA LYS A 45 -5.93 1.75 -5.90
C LYS A 45 -5.90 3.20 -5.39
N GLY A 46 -4.83 3.54 -4.71
CA GLY A 46 -4.66 4.88 -4.15
C GLY A 46 -5.47 5.15 -2.87
N TYR A 47 -6.22 4.16 -2.37
CA TYR A 47 -6.86 4.29 -1.07
C TYR A 47 -5.80 4.30 0.03
N LYS A 48 -5.62 5.45 0.65
CA LYS A 48 -4.62 5.69 1.69
C LYS A 48 -5.25 6.51 2.83
N PRO A 49 -6.14 5.90 3.62
CA PRO A 49 -6.76 6.57 4.75
C PRO A 49 -5.72 6.87 5.83
N GLU A 50 -6.00 7.91 6.61
CA GLU A 50 -5.24 8.16 7.82
C GLU A 50 -5.49 7.05 8.84
N GLN A 51 -4.40 6.61 9.46
CA GLN A 51 -4.45 5.63 10.53
C GLN A 51 -4.59 6.32 11.89
N PRO A 52 -5.19 5.67 12.89
CA PRO A 52 -5.35 6.24 14.24
C PRO A 52 -4.02 6.67 14.87
N ILE A 53 -2.95 5.91 14.60
CA ILE A 53 -1.58 6.22 14.98
C ILE A 53 -0.74 6.19 13.70
N TYR A 54 -0.02 7.26 13.44
CA TYR A 54 0.90 7.31 12.32
C TYR A 54 2.11 6.41 12.58
N PHE A 55 2.38 5.49 11.65
CA PHE A 55 3.54 4.60 11.70
C PHE A 55 4.37 4.70 10.43
N SER A 56 5.68 4.95 10.55
CA SER A 56 6.60 5.02 9.43
C SER A 56 7.53 3.82 9.39
N HIS A 57 7.34 2.95 8.42
CA HIS A 57 8.27 1.85 8.13
C HIS A 57 9.67 2.38 7.77
N LYS A 58 9.76 3.55 7.13
CA LYS A 58 11.03 4.16 6.77
C LYS A 58 11.87 4.52 8.00
N ILE A 59 11.24 4.99 9.06
CA ILE A 59 11.94 5.30 10.33
C ILE A 59 12.35 3.98 11.01
N HIS A 60 11.43 3.05 11.19
CA HIS A 60 11.68 1.83 11.97
C HIS A 60 12.59 0.85 11.22
N ALA A 61 12.18 0.38 10.05
CA ALA A 61 12.95 -0.61 9.28
C ALA A 61 14.05 0.04 8.43
N GLY A 62 13.83 1.24 7.91
CA GLY A 62 14.80 1.94 7.08
C GLY A 62 15.98 2.50 7.86
N GLU A 63 15.74 3.44 8.79
CA GLU A 63 16.81 4.13 9.53
C GLU A 63 17.30 3.32 10.73
N ASN A 64 16.38 2.82 11.55
CA ASN A 64 16.71 2.09 12.78
C ASN A 64 17.06 0.61 12.50
N LYS A 65 16.92 0.12 11.26
CA LYS A 65 17.26 -1.26 10.85
C LYS A 65 16.54 -2.34 11.66
N ILE A 66 15.35 -2.04 12.18
CA ILE A 66 14.54 -3.01 12.92
C ILE A 66 14.07 -4.07 11.92
N ASP A 67 14.26 -5.35 12.28
CA ASP A 67 13.82 -6.48 11.46
C ASP A 67 12.30 -6.49 11.32
N CYS A 68 11.81 -6.73 10.10
CA CYS A 68 10.38 -6.76 9.80
C CYS A 68 9.63 -7.81 10.63
N GLN A 69 10.29 -8.94 10.91
CA GLN A 69 9.73 -10.06 11.64
C GLN A 69 9.64 -9.82 13.16
N LEU A 70 10.30 -8.77 13.68
CA LEU A 70 10.09 -8.35 15.06
C LEU A 70 8.64 -7.90 15.27
N CYS A 71 8.07 -7.22 14.28
CA CYS A 71 6.70 -6.71 14.34
C CYS A 71 5.71 -7.66 13.63
N HIS A 72 6.10 -8.24 12.51
CA HIS A 72 5.27 -9.13 11.68
C HIS A 72 5.65 -10.61 11.88
N SER A 73 5.68 -11.06 13.13
CA SER A 73 6.13 -12.41 13.49
C SER A 73 5.27 -13.52 12.86
N SER A 74 3.97 -13.28 12.66
CA SER A 74 3.05 -14.24 12.05
C SER A 74 3.33 -14.52 10.57
N ALA A 75 4.05 -13.62 9.88
CA ALA A 75 4.40 -13.79 8.47
C ALA A 75 5.20 -15.06 8.16
N LYS A 76 5.94 -15.60 9.15
CA LYS A 76 6.67 -16.88 9.02
C LYS A 76 5.80 -18.11 9.18
N TYR A 77 4.66 -17.99 9.86
CA TYR A 77 3.90 -19.15 10.31
C TYR A 77 2.51 -19.24 9.69
N GLY A 78 2.00 -18.13 9.15
CA GLY A 78 0.64 -18.04 8.66
C GLY A 78 0.51 -17.37 7.30
N LYS A 79 -0.72 -17.36 6.81
CA LYS A 79 -1.06 -16.65 5.57
C LYS A 79 -1.17 -15.13 5.74
N VAL A 80 -1.35 -14.65 6.97
CA VAL A 80 -1.54 -13.23 7.31
C VAL A 80 -0.32 -12.70 8.04
N SER A 81 0.15 -11.52 7.63
CA SER A 81 1.30 -10.86 8.26
C SER A 81 0.94 -10.01 9.47
N GLU A 82 -0.32 -9.87 9.77
CA GLU A 82 -0.95 -9.08 10.85
C GLU A 82 -0.31 -7.73 11.23
N ILE A 83 -1.09 -6.87 11.87
CA ILE A 83 -0.58 -5.69 12.56
C ILE A 83 -0.19 -6.11 13.98
N PRO A 84 1.05 -5.78 14.45
CA PRO A 84 1.49 -6.20 15.78
C PRO A 84 0.63 -5.57 16.87
N SER A 85 0.50 -6.27 17.98
CA SER A 85 -0.15 -5.71 19.17
C SER A 85 0.65 -4.52 19.74
N MET A 86 -0.01 -3.63 20.45
CA MET A 86 0.64 -2.45 21.03
C MET A 86 1.76 -2.81 22.03
N ASN A 87 1.75 -4.01 22.59
CA ASN A 87 2.84 -4.50 23.45
C ASN A 87 4.17 -4.59 22.71
N VAL A 88 4.15 -4.93 21.43
CA VAL A 88 5.37 -4.95 20.60
C VAL A 88 5.95 -3.53 20.47
N CYS A 89 5.10 -2.53 20.26
CA CYS A 89 5.51 -1.12 20.24
C CYS A 89 6.15 -0.71 21.57
N MET A 90 5.55 -1.13 22.68
CA MET A 90 6.00 -0.79 24.03
C MET A 90 7.31 -1.47 24.45
N ASN A 91 7.80 -2.48 23.73
CA ASN A 91 9.14 -3.02 23.99
C ASN A 91 10.24 -1.94 23.89
N CYS A 92 10.06 -0.97 22.99
CA CYS A 92 10.98 0.15 22.82
C CYS A 92 10.38 1.47 23.35
N HIS A 93 9.11 1.75 23.04
CA HIS A 93 8.50 3.05 23.34
C HIS A 93 8.27 3.31 24.82
N ARG A 94 8.35 2.32 25.70
CA ARG A 94 8.37 2.62 27.15
C ARG A 94 9.58 3.48 27.56
N ASN A 95 10.68 3.44 26.80
CA ASN A 95 11.91 4.17 27.03
C ASN A 95 12.16 5.29 25.98
N ILE A 96 11.34 5.33 24.92
CA ILE A 96 11.46 6.29 23.82
C ILE A 96 10.17 7.12 23.80
N SER A 97 10.20 8.24 24.55
CA SER A 97 9.05 9.13 24.70
C SER A 97 9.02 10.25 23.67
N GLU A 98 10.12 10.47 22.96
CA GLU A 98 10.29 11.54 22.00
C GLU A 98 10.98 11.04 20.73
N TYR A 99 10.68 11.69 19.62
CA TYR A 99 11.35 11.45 18.36
C TYR A 99 12.68 12.21 18.29
N ASN A 100 13.78 11.46 18.17
CA ASN A 100 15.13 12.00 18.03
C ASN A 100 15.82 11.53 16.74
N GLY A 101 15.07 11.01 15.76
CA GLY A 101 15.58 10.60 14.46
C GLY A 101 15.92 11.79 13.57
N LYS A 102 16.71 11.50 12.52
CA LYS A 102 17.12 12.53 11.55
C LYS A 102 16.09 12.70 10.41
N TYR A 103 15.35 11.65 10.10
CA TYR A 103 14.41 11.66 8.99
C TYR A 103 13.05 12.19 9.42
N MET A 104 12.59 13.23 8.75
CA MET A 104 11.21 13.73 8.85
C MET A 104 10.59 13.75 7.46
N GLU A 105 9.34 13.35 7.36
CA GLU A 105 8.59 13.45 6.11
C GLU A 105 8.20 14.91 5.83
N PRO A 106 8.09 15.30 4.54
CA PRO A 106 7.63 16.63 4.19
C PRO A 106 6.30 16.99 4.88
N GLY A 107 6.27 18.13 5.55
CA GLY A 107 5.09 18.62 6.26
C GLY A 107 4.88 18.04 7.67
N LYS A 108 5.82 17.21 8.18
CA LYS A 108 5.79 16.68 9.55
C LYS A 108 7.01 17.18 10.31
N ASP A 109 6.82 17.60 11.53
CA ASP A 109 7.86 18.06 12.43
C ASP A 109 8.04 17.13 13.64
N LYS A 110 8.99 17.44 14.51
CA LYS A 110 9.21 16.67 15.74
C LYS A 110 7.95 16.57 16.60
N ALA A 111 7.22 17.68 16.74
CA ALA A 111 6.02 17.71 17.56
C ALA A 111 4.93 16.76 17.06
N PHE A 112 4.82 16.61 15.73
CA PHE A 112 3.93 15.61 15.13
C PHE A 112 4.30 14.19 15.58
N TYR A 113 5.58 13.79 15.45
CA TYR A 113 6.02 12.44 15.83
C TYR A 113 5.92 12.20 17.34
N ASP A 114 6.24 13.19 18.15
CA ASP A 114 6.07 13.10 19.61
C ASP A 114 4.59 12.89 19.96
N GLY A 115 3.68 13.60 19.30
CA GLY A 115 2.24 13.43 19.46
C GLY A 115 1.77 12.01 19.09
N GLU A 116 2.35 11.40 18.06
CA GLU A 116 2.02 10.01 17.67
C GLU A 116 2.52 9.00 18.70
N ILE A 117 3.67 9.23 19.33
CA ILE A 117 4.16 8.41 20.45
C ILE A 117 3.21 8.52 21.65
N GLN A 118 2.70 9.73 21.96
CA GLN A 118 1.73 9.91 23.05
C GLN A 118 0.41 9.15 22.81
N LYS A 119 0.01 8.98 21.55
CA LYS A 119 -1.17 8.12 21.23
C LYS A 119 -0.92 6.64 21.59
N ILE A 120 0.33 6.14 21.47
CA ILE A 120 0.68 4.80 21.93
C ILE A 120 0.47 4.68 23.44
N TYR A 121 0.89 5.68 24.20
CA TYR A 121 0.71 5.70 25.65
C TYR A 121 -0.77 5.77 26.04
N ALA A 122 -1.54 6.60 25.36
CA ALA A 122 -2.98 6.66 25.57
C ALA A 122 -3.67 5.33 25.26
N ALA A 123 -3.21 4.62 24.22
CA ALA A 123 -3.77 3.32 23.83
C ALA A 123 -3.43 2.21 24.84
N THR A 124 -2.22 2.23 25.38
CA THR A 124 -1.71 1.20 26.30
C THR A 124 -1.95 1.49 27.77
N GLY A 125 -2.32 2.74 28.10
CA GLY A 125 -2.44 3.21 29.48
C GLY A 125 -1.07 3.38 30.16
N TRP A 126 -0.01 3.59 29.38
CA TRP A 126 1.33 3.85 29.92
C TRP A 126 1.45 5.29 30.37
N ASP A 127 1.94 5.49 31.59
CA ASP A 127 2.30 6.81 32.12
C ASP A 127 3.84 6.93 32.13
N PRO A 128 4.41 7.76 31.26
CA PRO A 128 5.86 7.93 31.18
C PRO A 128 6.46 8.60 32.42
N ALA A 129 5.68 9.38 33.19
CA ALA A 129 6.16 10.06 34.40
C ALA A 129 6.35 9.07 35.55
N SER A 130 5.41 8.18 35.76
CA SER A 130 5.49 7.14 36.80
C SER A 130 6.15 5.85 36.30
N GLN A 131 6.36 5.69 34.98
CA GLN A 131 6.83 4.46 34.33
C GLN A 131 5.98 3.22 34.67
N GLN A 132 4.67 3.41 34.75
CA GLN A 132 3.73 2.36 35.11
C GLN A 132 2.51 2.35 34.20
N TYR A 133 1.87 1.20 34.11
CA TYR A 133 0.58 1.08 33.44
C TYR A 133 -0.56 1.46 34.38
N THR A 134 -1.39 2.41 33.98
CA THR A 134 -2.54 2.88 34.75
C THR A 134 -3.74 1.92 34.70
N GLY A 135 -3.69 0.92 33.84
CA GLY A 135 -4.81 0.01 33.58
C GLY A 135 -5.92 0.61 32.69
N LYS A 136 -5.85 1.90 32.36
CA LYS A 136 -6.81 2.56 31.46
C LYS A 136 -6.33 2.42 30.01
N THR A 137 -6.75 1.38 29.32
CA THR A 137 -6.37 1.10 27.94
C THR A 137 -7.48 1.48 26.98
N LYS A 138 -7.09 1.90 25.77
CA LYS A 138 -8.00 2.15 24.65
C LYS A 138 -7.48 1.40 23.42
N PRO A 139 -8.11 0.30 22.98
CA PRO A 139 -7.70 -0.43 21.79
C PRO A 139 -7.62 0.48 20.56
N VAL A 140 -6.60 0.26 19.73
CA VAL A 140 -6.43 1.01 18.48
C VAL A 140 -7.25 0.34 17.39
N GLU A 141 -8.19 1.07 16.83
CA GLU A 141 -9.02 0.62 15.72
C GLU A 141 -8.33 0.96 14.39
N TRP A 142 -7.49 0.06 13.90
CA TRP A 142 -6.79 0.25 12.64
C TRP A 142 -7.74 0.24 11.44
N THR A 143 -7.58 1.21 10.55
CA THR A 143 -8.33 1.25 9.30
C THR A 143 -7.74 0.25 8.32
N ARG A 144 -8.56 -0.72 7.88
CA ARG A 144 -8.15 -1.71 6.90
C ARG A 144 -7.92 -1.06 5.53
N ILE A 145 -6.69 -1.14 5.03
CA ILE A 145 -6.30 -0.59 3.72
C ILE A 145 -6.12 -1.68 2.66
N HIS A 146 -6.04 -2.93 3.07
CA HIS A 146 -5.77 -4.06 2.21
C HIS A 146 -7.01 -4.92 2.04
N ASN A 147 -7.40 -5.17 0.80
CA ASN A 147 -8.51 -6.04 0.44
C ASN A 147 -8.13 -6.87 -0.79
N MET A 148 -7.80 -8.15 -0.57
CA MET A 148 -7.62 -9.10 -1.65
C MET A 148 -8.97 -9.72 -2.02
N PRO A 149 -9.25 -9.93 -3.32
CA PRO A 149 -10.42 -10.70 -3.73
C PRO A 149 -10.43 -12.09 -3.09
N ASP A 150 -11.60 -12.60 -2.74
CA ASP A 150 -11.75 -13.86 -2.00
C ASP A 150 -11.19 -15.09 -2.75
N PHE A 151 -11.12 -15.01 -4.07
CA PHE A 151 -10.55 -16.06 -4.91
C PHE A 151 -9.01 -16.02 -5.01
N VAL A 152 -8.36 -15.01 -4.46
CA VAL A 152 -6.90 -14.90 -4.43
C VAL A 152 -6.37 -15.47 -3.13
N TYR A 153 -5.61 -16.56 -3.24
CA TYR A 153 -4.91 -17.13 -2.11
C TYR A 153 -3.47 -16.61 -2.05
N PHE A 154 -3.15 -15.91 -0.99
CA PHE A 154 -1.78 -15.47 -0.71
C PHE A 154 -1.37 -15.92 0.69
N ASN A 155 -0.23 -16.59 0.79
CA ASN A 155 0.31 -17.06 2.05
C ASN A 155 1.69 -16.45 2.28
N HIS A 156 1.80 -15.58 3.28
CA HIS A 156 3.07 -14.93 3.61
C HIS A 156 4.17 -15.93 3.96
N ALA A 157 3.88 -16.97 4.74
CA ALA A 157 4.87 -17.97 5.13
C ALA A 157 5.50 -18.69 3.93
N GLN A 158 4.73 -18.99 2.90
CA GLN A 158 5.28 -19.61 1.69
C GLN A 158 6.25 -18.67 0.95
N HIS A 159 5.99 -17.37 0.96
CA HIS A 159 6.86 -16.37 0.32
C HIS A 159 8.08 -16.03 1.18
N VAL A 160 7.86 -15.84 2.49
CA VAL A 160 8.92 -15.41 3.42
C VAL A 160 9.89 -16.55 3.74
N VAL A 161 9.44 -17.80 3.76
CA VAL A 161 10.28 -18.96 4.12
C VAL A 161 10.69 -19.75 2.88
N ALA A 162 9.72 -20.33 2.17
CA ALA A 162 10.02 -21.22 1.05
C ALA A 162 10.47 -20.47 -0.22
N GLY A 163 9.94 -19.28 -0.46
CA GLY A 163 10.24 -18.45 -1.64
C GLY A 163 11.42 -17.50 -1.47
N GLU A 164 11.98 -17.36 -0.28
CA GLU A 164 12.94 -16.31 0.06
C GLU A 164 14.09 -16.21 -0.92
N GLN A 165 14.82 -17.30 -1.13
CA GLN A 165 16.00 -17.30 -2.00
C GLN A 165 15.70 -16.96 -3.46
N ALA A 166 14.56 -17.45 -3.97
CA ALA A 166 14.14 -17.16 -5.35
C ALA A 166 13.77 -15.68 -5.52
N ILE A 167 13.06 -15.10 -4.53
CA ILE A 167 12.67 -13.69 -4.53
C ILE A 167 13.89 -12.79 -4.45
N ILE A 168 14.80 -13.06 -3.51
CA ILE A 168 16.06 -12.32 -3.32
C ILE A 168 16.91 -12.36 -4.60
N SER A 169 17.09 -13.55 -5.17
CA SER A 169 17.88 -13.73 -6.39
C SER A 169 17.29 -12.95 -7.57
N SER A 170 15.98 -13.05 -7.78
CA SER A 170 15.27 -12.33 -8.83
C SER A 170 15.33 -10.81 -8.65
N TYR A 171 15.15 -10.34 -7.42
CA TYR A 171 15.23 -8.92 -7.11
C TYR A 171 16.65 -8.36 -7.34
N ASN A 172 17.67 -9.04 -6.82
CA ASN A 172 19.06 -8.63 -6.91
C ASN A 172 19.58 -8.65 -8.36
N GLN A 173 19.08 -9.58 -9.19
CA GLN A 173 19.38 -9.60 -10.61
C GLN A 173 18.86 -8.35 -11.34
N LYS A 174 17.64 -7.93 -10.98
CA LYS A 174 17.01 -6.73 -11.57
C LYS A 174 17.54 -5.42 -10.98
N ASN A 175 18.09 -5.45 -9.77
CA ASN A 175 18.53 -4.27 -9.03
C ASN A 175 19.97 -4.44 -8.52
N PRO A 176 20.99 -4.46 -9.40
CA PRO A 176 22.38 -4.74 -9.02
C PRO A 176 22.96 -3.74 -8.02
N ASN A 177 22.46 -2.49 -8.04
CA ASN A 177 22.91 -1.41 -7.15
C ASN A 177 22.14 -1.28 -5.84
N ALA A 178 21.09 -2.08 -5.66
CA ALA A 178 20.20 -2.03 -4.48
C ALA A 178 19.90 -3.45 -3.98
N LYS A 179 20.93 -4.26 -3.81
CA LYS A 179 20.80 -5.65 -3.38
C LYS A 179 20.21 -5.77 -1.98
N VAL A 180 19.40 -6.78 -1.81
CA VAL A 180 18.79 -7.15 -0.51
C VAL A 180 19.21 -8.57 -0.13
N ASP A 181 19.13 -8.86 1.15
CA ASP A 181 19.50 -10.14 1.78
C ASP A 181 18.32 -10.83 2.46
N ILE A 182 17.19 -10.13 2.57
CA ILE A 182 15.93 -10.64 3.13
C ILE A 182 14.72 -10.22 2.28
N VAL A 183 13.65 -11.00 2.31
CA VAL A 183 12.44 -10.78 1.48
C VAL A 183 11.66 -9.53 1.87
N CYS A 184 11.64 -9.20 3.16
CA CYS A 184 10.86 -8.09 3.70
C CYS A 184 11.65 -6.78 3.82
N LYS A 185 12.54 -6.48 2.88
CA LYS A 185 13.37 -5.26 2.94
C LYS A 185 12.99 -4.24 1.89
#